data_116e5843d37dd113b31facd617a004a1
#
_entry.id   116e5843d37dd113b31facd617a004a1
#
_cell.length_a   1.000
_cell.length_b   1.000
_cell.length_c   1.000
_cell.angle_alpha   90.00
_cell.angle_beta   90.00
_cell.angle_gamma   90.00
#
_symmetry.space_group_name_H-M   'P 1'
#
loop_
_entity.id
_entity.type
_entity.pdbx_description
1 polymer ?
#
loop_
_entity_poly.entity_id
_entity_poly.type
_entity_poly.pdbx_seq_one_letter_code
_entity_poly.pdbx_strand_id
1 'polypeptide(L)'
;NVFKVLRSWLLKKGLGFKKLFWATGAITFMLSPIADNLTSALLMSTVALSVSNGNGRFIVPAFINIVVAANAGGAWSPFGDITTLMVWTSGKVQTMEFSYLLLPSIVNWIIPASIMYFWVPDETPEAGNEGVEFKPGAKVIIGLGIFTVATAVSFHQFLHLPPFMGMMFGLGLLMMMGFYLKRWGEKKHHEKMGLTEDQRNHPRFDIFTKVEGVEFDTLLFFFGVLTAVGALQYIGYLALISESMYGNLGATTSNIIVGVLSAIVDNIPVMYAVLKMSPEMGLDQWLLVTLTAGVGGSLLSVGSAAGVAVMGVERKNYNFMSHLKWAPVIALGYMASIGVWYLVTPH
;
A
#
# COMPACT_ATOMS: atom_id res chain seq x y z
N ASN A 1 -16.41 -1.94 -8.48
CA ASN A 1 -17.28 -0.79 -8.69
C ASN A 1 -17.25 0.23 -7.52
N VAL A 2 -16.74 -0.15 -6.35
CA VAL A 2 -16.60 0.74 -5.17
C VAL A 2 -15.81 2.00 -5.54
N PHE A 3 -14.69 1.86 -6.23
CA PHE A 3 -13.82 2.98 -6.63
C PHE A 3 -14.45 3.90 -7.69
N LYS A 4 -15.28 3.35 -8.60
CA LYS A 4 -16.06 4.19 -9.53
C LYS A 4 -17.09 5.02 -8.79
N VAL A 5 -17.68 4.49 -7.72
CA VAL A 5 -18.61 5.23 -6.84
C VAL A 5 -17.86 6.30 -6.06
N LEU A 6 -16.68 5.98 -5.52
CA LEU A 6 -15.81 6.96 -4.85
C LEU A 6 -15.44 8.13 -5.78
N ARG A 7 -15.01 7.81 -7.02
CA ARG A 7 -14.76 8.83 -8.06
C ARG A 7 -15.98 9.71 -8.31
N SER A 8 -17.14 9.09 -8.58
CA SER A 8 -18.40 9.81 -8.82
C SER A 8 -18.79 10.69 -7.63
N TRP A 9 -18.59 10.22 -6.40
CA TRP A 9 -18.83 10.98 -5.19
C TRP A 9 -17.93 12.20 -5.05
N LEU A 10 -16.62 12.04 -5.33
CA LEU A 10 -15.64 13.14 -5.31
C LEU A 10 -16.00 14.21 -6.35
N LEU A 11 -16.36 13.80 -7.58
CA LEU A 11 -16.74 14.72 -8.66
C LEU A 11 -18.06 15.43 -8.37
N LYS A 12 -19.09 14.72 -7.85
CA LYS A 12 -20.39 15.32 -7.49
C LYS A 12 -20.30 16.41 -6.42
N LYS A 13 -19.28 16.34 -5.54
CA LYS A 13 -19.05 17.37 -4.51
C LYS A 13 -18.46 18.68 -5.07
N GLY A 14 -18.13 18.75 -6.36
CA GLY A 14 -17.53 19.94 -6.98
C GLY A 14 -16.23 20.38 -6.32
N LEU A 15 -15.41 19.41 -5.86
CA LEU A 15 -14.18 19.68 -5.15
C LEU A 15 -13.13 20.22 -6.12
N GLY A 16 -12.54 21.39 -5.83
CA GLY A 16 -11.37 21.90 -6.53
C GLY A 16 -10.14 21.02 -6.31
N PHE A 17 -9.11 21.15 -7.17
CA PHE A 17 -7.90 20.31 -7.13
C PHE A 17 -7.21 20.29 -5.76
N LYS A 18 -7.19 21.39 -5.03
CA LYS A 18 -6.63 21.47 -3.68
C LYS A 18 -7.33 20.55 -2.68
N LYS A 19 -8.67 20.50 -2.74
CA LYS A 19 -9.47 19.59 -1.89
C LYS A 19 -9.32 18.13 -2.34
N LEU A 20 -9.25 17.89 -3.65
CA LEU A 20 -9.01 16.56 -4.20
C LEU A 20 -7.63 16.02 -3.82
N PHE A 21 -6.59 16.87 -3.82
CA PHE A 21 -5.25 16.53 -3.37
C PHE A 21 -5.25 15.98 -1.93
N TRP A 22 -5.87 16.70 -0.98
CA TRP A 22 -5.99 16.24 0.40
C TRP A 22 -6.89 15.01 0.53
N ALA A 23 -8.01 14.97 -0.17
CA ALA A 23 -8.94 13.86 -0.11
C ALA A 23 -8.30 12.54 -0.62
N THR A 24 -7.58 12.60 -1.75
CA THR A 24 -6.90 11.42 -2.30
C THR A 24 -5.80 10.91 -1.38
N GLY A 25 -4.97 11.81 -0.82
CA GLY A 25 -3.95 11.44 0.17
C GLY A 25 -4.55 10.84 1.44
N ALA A 26 -5.57 11.50 2.03
CA ALA A 26 -6.20 11.03 3.25
C ALA A 26 -6.88 9.66 3.07
N ILE A 27 -7.60 9.47 1.96
CA ILE A 27 -8.22 8.17 1.65
C ILE A 27 -7.15 7.10 1.43
N THR A 28 -6.05 7.42 0.74
CA THR A 28 -4.93 6.50 0.54
C THR A 28 -4.31 6.10 1.88
N PHE A 29 -4.02 7.07 2.75
CA PHE A 29 -3.45 6.84 4.08
C PHE A 29 -4.34 5.91 4.93
N MET A 30 -5.67 6.10 4.89
CA MET A 30 -6.61 5.28 5.64
C MET A 30 -6.89 3.91 5.00
N LEU A 31 -6.73 3.78 3.69
CA LEU A 31 -6.96 2.54 2.97
C LEU A 31 -5.76 1.59 3.07
N SER A 32 -4.54 2.15 3.04
CA SER A 32 -3.30 1.37 2.98
C SER A 32 -3.13 0.37 4.13
N PRO A 33 -3.50 0.65 5.39
CA PRO A 33 -3.40 -0.32 6.49
C PRO A 33 -4.22 -1.60 6.30
N ILE A 34 -5.17 -1.61 5.36
CA ILE A 34 -6.12 -2.71 5.14
C ILE A 34 -5.92 -3.35 3.76
N ALA A 35 -5.62 -2.53 2.75
CA ALA A 35 -5.59 -2.94 1.35
C ALA A 35 -4.18 -2.92 0.73
N ASP A 36 -3.16 -2.88 1.54
CA ASP A 36 -1.73 -2.65 1.24
C ASP A 36 -1.40 -1.32 0.53
N ASN A 37 -0.12 -0.96 0.52
CA ASN A 37 0.36 0.29 -0.05
C ASN A 37 0.26 0.30 -1.59
N LEU A 38 0.60 -0.79 -2.26
CA LEU A 38 0.57 -0.91 -3.72
C LEU A 38 -0.86 -0.76 -4.25
N THR A 39 -1.79 -1.57 -3.73
CA THR A 39 -3.20 -1.55 -4.13
C THR A 39 -3.83 -0.18 -3.87
N SER A 40 -3.60 0.39 -2.69
CA SER A 40 -4.12 1.70 -2.31
C SER A 40 -3.60 2.81 -3.21
N ALA A 41 -2.31 2.80 -3.54
CA ALA A 41 -1.69 3.77 -4.43
C ALA A 41 -2.21 3.67 -5.87
N LEU A 42 -2.30 2.46 -6.44
CA LEU A 42 -2.85 2.23 -7.78
C LEU A 42 -4.30 2.70 -7.91
N LEU A 43 -5.12 2.36 -6.91
CA LEU A 43 -6.53 2.73 -6.92
C LEU A 43 -6.71 4.25 -6.87
N MET A 44 -6.03 4.90 -5.94
CA MET A 44 -6.20 6.34 -5.75
C MET A 44 -5.51 7.16 -6.84
N SER A 45 -4.40 6.70 -7.42
CA SER A 45 -3.79 7.35 -8.58
C SER A 45 -4.69 7.27 -9.82
N THR A 46 -5.36 6.13 -10.05
CA THR A 46 -6.37 6.01 -11.11
C THR A 46 -7.55 6.96 -10.89
N VAL A 47 -8.00 7.12 -9.65
CA VAL A 47 -9.04 8.11 -9.31
C VAL A 47 -8.53 9.52 -9.55
N ALA A 48 -7.34 9.88 -9.07
CA ALA A 48 -6.74 11.20 -9.24
C ALA A 48 -6.53 11.54 -10.73
N LEU A 49 -6.05 10.57 -11.53
CA LEU A 49 -5.90 10.74 -12.98
C LEU A 49 -7.25 11.02 -13.65
N SER A 50 -8.28 10.28 -13.26
CA SER A 50 -9.61 10.41 -13.86
C SER A 50 -10.32 11.74 -13.58
N VAL A 51 -9.93 12.44 -12.50
CA VAL A 51 -10.45 13.77 -12.15
C VAL A 51 -9.55 14.91 -12.58
N SER A 52 -8.33 14.60 -13.04
CA SER A 52 -7.31 15.60 -13.38
C SER A 52 -7.53 16.30 -14.72
N ASN A 53 -8.38 15.73 -15.60
CA ASN A 53 -8.55 16.16 -17.00
C ASN A 53 -7.20 16.35 -17.74
N GLY A 54 -6.18 15.54 -17.39
CA GLY A 54 -4.85 15.62 -17.98
C GLY A 54 -3.98 16.78 -17.46
N ASN A 55 -4.39 17.50 -16.42
CA ASN A 55 -3.63 18.61 -15.85
C ASN A 55 -2.38 18.09 -15.11
N GLY A 56 -1.20 18.18 -15.77
CA GLY A 56 0.07 17.72 -15.22
C GLY A 56 0.50 18.46 -13.94
N ARG A 57 0.07 19.73 -13.74
CA ARG A 57 0.36 20.50 -12.52
C ARG A 57 -0.38 19.94 -11.30
N PHE A 58 -1.50 19.25 -11.50
CA PHE A 58 -2.21 18.53 -10.45
C PHE A 58 -1.70 17.10 -10.33
N ILE A 59 -1.50 16.38 -11.44
CA ILE A 59 -1.13 14.96 -11.46
C ILE A 59 0.15 14.70 -10.65
N VAL A 60 1.22 15.46 -10.90
CA VAL A 60 2.53 15.22 -10.25
C VAL A 60 2.43 15.31 -8.72
N PRO A 61 2.01 16.44 -8.11
CA PRO A 61 1.92 16.52 -6.66
C PRO A 61 0.89 15.54 -6.08
N ALA A 62 -0.23 15.28 -6.77
CA ALA A 62 -1.23 14.33 -6.31
C ALA A 62 -0.70 12.89 -6.28
N PHE A 63 0.06 12.47 -7.29
CA PHE A 63 0.66 11.14 -7.34
C PHE A 63 1.74 10.95 -6.28
N ILE A 64 2.59 11.95 -6.07
CA ILE A 64 3.58 11.93 -4.98
C ILE A 64 2.88 11.86 -3.62
N ASN A 65 1.87 12.69 -3.40
CA ASN A 65 1.07 12.66 -2.19
C ASN A 65 0.44 11.28 -1.93
N ILE A 66 -0.09 10.62 -2.97
CA ILE A 66 -0.65 9.28 -2.90
C ILE A 66 0.42 8.26 -2.55
N VAL A 67 1.60 8.30 -3.17
CA VAL A 67 2.70 7.36 -2.89
C VAL A 67 3.19 7.52 -1.44
N VAL A 68 3.42 8.75 -0.99
CA VAL A 68 3.84 9.03 0.39
C VAL A 68 2.75 8.59 1.37
N ALA A 69 1.48 8.91 1.10
CA ALA A 69 0.35 8.51 1.93
C ALA A 69 0.17 6.99 1.99
N ALA A 70 0.40 6.27 0.89
CA ALA A 70 0.30 4.81 0.83
C ALA A 70 1.37 4.15 1.69
N ASN A 71 2.64 4.53 1.53
CA ASN A 71 3.74 3.97 2.31
C ASN A 71 3.65 4.35 3.78
N ALA A 72 3.34 5.61 4.10
CA ALA A 72 3.15 6.06 5.48
C ALA A 72 1.93 5.39 6.14
N GLY A 73 0.81 5.28 5.41
CA GLY A 73 -0.37 4.56 5.90
C GLY A 73 -0.12 3.06 6.11
N GLY A 74 0.71 2.45 5.26
CA GLY A 74 1.10 1.05 5.40
C GLY A 74 1.98 0.76 6.61
N ALA A 75 2.80 1.72 7.04
CA ALA A 75 3.82 1.50 8.06
C ALA A 75 3.27 1.23 9.48
N TRP A 76 2.05 1.63 9.81
CA TRP A 76 1.46 1.49 11.14
C TRP A 76 0.50 0.29 11.28
N SER A 77 0.48 -0.61 10.31
CA SER A 77 -0.35 -1.83 10.34
C SER A 77 0.43 -3.03 9.82
N PRO A 78 0.27 -4.22 10.42
CA PRO A 78 0.89 -5.44 9.90
C PRO A 78 0.51 -5.78 8.45
N PHE A 79 -0.65 -5.32 7.98
CA PHE A 79 -1.21 -5.61 6.65
C PHE A 79 -1.04 -4.46 5.65
N GLY A 80 -0.42 -3.38 6.08
CA GLY A 80 -0.30 -2.17 5.26
C GLY A 80 0.83 -2.19 4.26
N ASP A 81 1.85 -3.03 4.48
CA ASP A 81 3.00 -3.25 3.60
C ASP A 81 3.53 -4.68 3.81
N ILE A 82 4.17 -5.25 2.81
CA ILE A 82 4.86 -6.53 2.92
C ILE A 82 5.99 -6.45 3.97
N THR A 83 6.65 -5.31 4.10
CA THR A 83 7.71 -5.10 5.11
C THR A 83 7.17 -5.21 6.53
N THR A 84 6.02 -4.58 6.83
CA THR A 84 5.37 -4.68 8.15
C THR A 84 4.86 -6.08 8.42
N LEU A 85 4.32 -6.75 7.40
CA LEU A 85 3.88 -8.15 7.48
C LEU A 85 5.06 -9.08 7.85
N MET A 86 6.24 -8.87 7.24
CA MET A 86 7.44 -9.67 7.52
C MET A 86 7.93 -9.47 8.95
N VAL A 87 7.96 -8.23 9.46
CA VAL A 87 8.36 -7.93 10.85
C VAL A 87 7.38 -8.56 11.83
N TRP A 88 6.08 -8.45 11.57
CA TRP A 88 5.03 -9.06 12.39
C TRP A 88 5.11 -10.59 12.42
N THR A 89 5.23 -11.23 11.25
CA THR A 89 5.32 -12.71 11.16
C THR A 89 6.62 -13.27 11.72
N SER A 90 7.69 -12.46 11.79
CA SER A 90 8.93 -12.84 12.47
C SER A 90 8.86 -12.73 14.01
N GLY A 91 7.73 -12.25 14.55
CA GLY A 91 7.53 -12.09 15.99
C GLY A 91 8.33 -10.94 16.63
N LYS A 92 8.91 -10.04 15.84
CA LYS A 92 9.70 -8.91 16.34
C LYS A 92 8.84 -7.76 16.87
N VAL A 93 7.64 -7.58 16.31
CA VAL A 93 6.67 -6.57 16.71
C VAL A 93 5.26 -7.20 16.74
N GLN A 94 4.49 -6.97 17.80
CA GLN A 94 3.13 -7.46 17.95
C GLN A 94 2.12 -6.53 17.28
N THR A 95 0.91 -7.03 17.00
CA THR A 95 -0.13 -6.29 16.27
C THR A 95 -0.42 -4.91 16.86
N MET A 96 -0.57 -4.81 18.18
CA MET A 96 -0.92 -3.55 18.84
C MET A 96 0.27 -2.57 18.91
N GLU A 97 1.49 -3.07 18.87
CA GLU A 97 2.70 -2.23 18.95
C GLU A 97 2.91 -1.40 17.69
N PHE A 98 2.37 -1.84 16.53
CA PHE A 98 2.36 -1.01 15.32
C PHE A 98 1.61 0.32 15.51
N SER A 99 0.70 0.42 16.48
CA SER A 99 -0.02 1.66 16.77
C SER A 99 0.90 2.81 17.19
N TYR A 100 2.09 2.53 17.77
CA TYR A 100 3.10 3.54 18.07
C TYR A 100 3.60 4.26 16.81
N LEU A 101 3.51 3.60 15.65
CA LEU A 101 3.91 4.19 14.37
C LEU A 101 2.84 5.07 13.72
N LEU A 102 1.61 5.11 14.25
CA LEU A 102 0.53 5.90 13.67
C LEU A 102 0.89 7.40 13.59
N LEU A 103 1.32 7.98 14.71
CA LEU A 103 1.65 9.41 14.76
C LEU A 103 2.89 9.76 13.91
N PRO A 104 4.02 9.02 13.99
CA PRO A 104 5.14 9.18 13.06
C PRO A 104 4.72 9.09 11.60
N SER A 105 3.87 8.14 11.22
CA SER A 105 3.38 7.96 9.85
C SER A 105 2.52 9.14 9.38
N ILE A 106 1.64 9.66 10.25
CA ILE A 106 0.85 10.86 9.94
C ILE A 106 1.77 12.04 9.64
N VAL A 107 2.79 12.26 10.47
CA VAL A 107 3.74 13.36 10.30
C VAL A 107 4.56 13.19 9.02
N ASN A 108 5.00 11.96 8.71
CA ASN A 108 5.68 11.65 7.46
C ASN A 108 4.88 12.08 6.22
N TRP A 109 3.58 11.84 6.24
CA TRP A 109 2.69 12.19 5.14
C TRP A 109 2.30 13.68 5.14
N ILE A 110 1.88 14.25 6.29
CA ILE A 110 1.31 15.60 6.32
C ILE A 110 2.35 16.68 5.97
N ILE A 111 3.61 16.54 6.40
CA ILE A 111 4.63 17.55 6.14
C ILE A 111 4.87 17.76 4.64
N PRO A 112 5.23 16.75 3.85
CA PRO A 112 5.41 16.94 2.41
C PRO A 112 4.10 17.34 1.72
N ALA A 113 2.96 16.78 2.12
CA ALA A 113 1.65 17.14 1.57
C ALA A 113 1.34 18.62 1.78
N SER A 114 1.60 19.17 2.98
CA SER A 114 1.37 20.58 3.29
C SER A 114 2.22 21.51 2.44
N ILE A 115 3.47 21.14 2.19
CA ILE A 115 4.37 21.93 1.32
C ILE A 115 3.91 21.83 -0.14
N MET A 116 3.63 20.61 -0.64
CA MET A 116 3.17 20.39 -2.02
C MET A 116 1.84 21.08 -2.35
N TYR A 117 0.97 21.23 -1.35
CA TYR A 117 -0.33 21.88 -1.49
C TYR A 117 -0.24 23.29 -2.14
N PHE A 118 0.81 24.04 -1.89
CA PHE A 118 1.00 25.38 -2.45
C PHE A 118 1.25 25.37 -3.97
N TRP A 119 1.72 24.26 -4.52
CA TRP A 119 1.94 24.06 -5.96
C TRP A 119 0.73 23.46 -6.69
N VAL A 120 -0.29 23.00 -5.95
CA VAL A 120 -1.52 22.48 -6.55
C VAL A 120 -2.34 23.65 -7.11
N PRO A 121 -2.77 23.59 -8.38
CA PRO A 121 -3.57 24.66 -8.99
C PRO A 121 -4.91 24.84 -8.28
N ASP A 122 -5.37 26.09 -8.21
CA ASP A 122 -6.65 26.44 -7.59
C ASP A 122 -7.77 26.49 -8.67
N GLU A 123 -7.98 25.36 -9.30
CA GLU A 123 -8.96 25.14 -10.36
C GLU A 123 -9.94 24.05 -9.94
N THR A 124 -11.15 24.09 -10.52
CA THR A 124 -12.15 23.02 -10.35
C THR A 124 -12.14 22.14 -11.59
N PRO A 125 -12.03 20.81 -11.46
CA PRO A 125 -12.16 19.92 -12.59
C PRO A 125 -13.59 20.01 -13.16
N GLU A 126 -13.73 19.83 -14.46
CA GLU A 126 -15.05 19.76 -15.10
C GLU A 126 -15.85 18.59 -14.51
N ALA A 127 -17.08 18.89 -14.08
CA ALA A 127 -17.95 17.90 -13.45
C ALA A 127 -18.35 16.83 -14.48
N GLY A 128 -17.84 15.61 -14.30
CA GLY A 128 -18.35 14.45 -15.01
C GLY A 128 -19.73 14.05 -14.49
N ASN A 129 -20.75 14.09 -15.35
CA ASN A 129 -22.16 13.83 -15.00
C ASN A 129 -22.52 12.34 -14.77
N GLU A 130 -21.55 11.43 -14.68
CA GLU A 130 -21.82 10.01 -14.48
C GLU A 130 -22.12 9.67 -13.01
N GLY A 131 -23.39 9.58 -12.68
CA GLY A 131 -23.84 8.99 -11.41
C GLY A 131 -23.60 7.48 -11.40
N VAL A 132 -22.60 7.01 -10.68
CA VAL A 132 -22.34 5.58 -10.52
C VAL A 132 -22.88 5.14 -9.16
N GLU A 133 -23.76 4.14 -9.15
CA GLU A 133 -24.30 3.54 -7.92
C GLU A 133 -23.52 2.26 -7.55
N PHE A 134 -23.60 1.87 -6.28
CA PHE A 134 -23.08 0.61 -5.82
C PHE A 134 -23.75 -0.56 -6.54
N LYS A 135 -22.97 -1.45 -7.12
CA LYS A 135 -23.52 -2.71 -7.63
C LYS A 135 -24.07 -3.55 -6.47
N PRO A 136 -25.12 -4.35 -6.69
CA PRO A 136 -25.62 -5.31 -5.70
C PRO A 136 -24.47 -6.18 -5.17
N GLY A 137 -24.41 -6.35 -3.84
CA GLY A 137 -23.35 -7.15 -3.20
C GLY A 137 -22.06 -6.40 -2.83
N ALA A 138 -21.85 -5.14 -3.26
CA ALA A 138 -20.64 -4.39 -2.96
C ALA A 138 -20.35 -4.27 -1.45
N LYS A 139 -21.38 -4.04 -0.64
CA LYS A 139 -21.26 -3.97 0.84
C LYS A 139 -20.83 -5.30 1.45
N VAL A 140 -21.33 -6.42 0.90
CA VAL A 140 -20.96 -7.77 1.36
C VAL A 140 -19.50 -8.06 1.04
N ILE A 141 -19.03 -7.69 -0.16
CA ILE A 141 -17.62 -7.84 -0.56
C ILE A 141 -16.69 -7.03 0.34
N ILE A 142 -17.07 -5.79 0.69
CA ILE A 142 -16.30 -4.98 1.66
C ILE A 142 -16.28 -5.66 3.03
N GLY A 143 -17.43 -6.14 3.52
CA GLY A 143 -17.51 -6.87 4.80
C GLY A 143 -16.67 -8.15 4.81
N LEU A 144 -16.65 -8.91 3.70
CA LEU A 144 -15.80 -10.10 3.55
C LEU A 144 -14.31 -9.73 3.48
N GLY A 145 -13.94 -8.60 2.90
CA GLY A 145 -12.56 -8.10 2.94
C GLY A 145 -12.09 -7.82 4.37
N ILE A 146 -12.90 -7.09 5.15
CA ILE A 146 -12.62 -6.82 6.57
C ILE A 146 -12.55 -8.14 7.36
N PHE A 147 -13.48 -9.05 7.11
CA PHE A 147 -13.49 -10.38 7.73
C PHE A 147 -12.22 -11.18 7.40
N THR A 148 -11.71 -11.10 6.18
CA THR A 148 -10.47 -11.76 5.76
C THR A 148 -9.27 -11.26 6.59
N VAL A 149 -9.15 -9.94 6.78
CA VAL A 149 -8.10 -9.36 7.63
C VAL A 149 -8.27 -9.83 9.09
N ALA A 150 -9.50 -9.79 9.62
CA ALA A 150 -9.79 -10.24 10.97
C ALA A 150 -9.44 -11.74 11.19
N THR A 151 -9.71 -12.60 10.19
CA THR A 151 -9.34 -14.03 10.28
C THR A 151 -7.83 -14.23 10.22
N ALA A 152 -7.11 -13.47 9.39
CA ALA A 152 -5.65 -13.54 9.32
C ALA A 152 -5.01 -13.16 10.67
N VAL A 153 -5.48 -12.06 11.30
CA VAL A 153 -5.03 -11.66 12.65
C VAL A 153 -5.35 -12.74 13.68
N SER A 154 -6.60 -13.23 13.67
CA SER A 154 -7.06 -14.23 14.64
C SER A 154 -6.26 -15.53 14.54
N PHE A 155 -5.98 -15.99 13.32
CA PHE A 155 -5.17 -17.20 13.10
C PHE A 155 -3.75 -17.03 13.62
N HIS A 156 -3.15 -15.87 13.42
CA HIS A 156 -1.81 -15.60 13.92
C HIS A 156 -1.77 -15.46 15.44
N GLN A 157 -2.67 -14.66 16.02
CA GLN A 157 -2.65 -14.32 17.45
C GLN A 157 -3.12 -15.45 18.36
N PHE A 158 -4.15 -16.18 17.96
CA PHE A 158 -4.79 -17.19 18.84
C PHE A 158 -4.42 -18.62 18.48
N LEU A 159 -4.20 -18.90 17.19
CA LEU A 159 -3.93 -20.26 16.73
C LEU A 159 -2.44 -20.48 16.42
N HIS A 160 -1.63 -19.43 16.47
CA HIS A 160 -0.21 -19.45 16.07
C HIS A 160 0.03 -20.00 14.65
N LEU A 161 -0.99 -19.85 13.77
CA LEU A 161 -0.92 -20.26 12.38
C LEU A 161 -0.40 -19.11 11.52
N PRO A 162 0.27 -19.40 10.39
CA PRO A 162 0.69 -18.35 9.46
C PRO A 162 -0.50 -17.53 8.95
N PRO A 163 -0.42 -16.20 8.89
CA PRO A 163 -1.53 -15.31 8.50
C PRO A 163 -2.12 -15.62 7.12
N PHE A 164 -1.29 -16.15 6.21
CA PHE A 164 -1.75 -16.49 4.86
C PHE A 164 -2.89 -17.51 4.86
N MET A 165 -2.98 -18.39 5.86
CA MET A 165 -4.09 -19.35 5.95
C MET A 165 -5.43 -18.65 6.15
N GLY A 166 -5.48 -17.60 7.01
CA GLY A 166 -6.66 -16.78 7.19
C GLY A 166 -7.00 -15.97 5.93
N MET A 167 -5.98 -15.46 5.25
CA MET A 167 -6.16 -14.75 3.98
C MET A 167 -6.70 -15.67 2.88
N MET A 168 -6.17 -16.88 2.74
CA MET A 168 -6.66 -17.87 1.76
C MET A 168 -8.08 -18.33 2.07
N PHE A 169 -8.43 -18.49 3.34
CA PHE A 169 -9.80 -18.78 3.75
C PHE A 169 -10.75 -17.65 3.35
N GLY A 170 -10.40 -16.41 3.65
CA GLY A 170 -11.17 -15.23 3.24
C GLY A 170 -11.29 -15.09 1.72
N LEU A 171 -10.20 -15.35 0.98
CA LEU A 171 -10.21 -15.36 -0.49
C LEU A 171 -11.18 -16.42 -1.03
N GLY A 172 -11.20 -17.62 -0.44
CA GLY A 172 -12.15 -18.67 -0.81
C GLY A 172 -13.62 -18.20 -0.65
N LEU A 173 -13.94 -17.55 0.47
CA LEU A 173 -15.26 -16.95 0.69
C LEU A 173 -15.60 -15.84 -0.31
N LEU A 174 -14.64 -14.98 -0.62
CA LEU A 174 -14.81 -13.93 -1.63
C LEU A 174 -15.07 -14.52 -3.04
N MET A 175 -14.36 -15.59 -3.40
CA MET A 175 -14.57 -16.29 -4.66
C MET A 175 -15.97 -16.96 -4.72
N MET A 176 -16.39 -17.62 -3.65
CA MET A 176 -17.74 -18.20 -3.54
C MET A 176 -18.83 -17.14 -3.67
N MET A 177 -18.67 -16.01 -2.97
CA MET A 177 -19.61 -14.89 -3.05
C MET A 177 -19.61 -14.24 -4.45
N GLY A 178 -18.45 -14.11 -5.07
CA GLY A 178 -18.34 -13.62 -6.45
C GLY A 178 -19.09 -14.52 -7.44
N PHE A 179 -18.95 -15.82 -7.31
CA PHE A 179 -19.70 -16.80 -8.10
C PHE A 179 -21.22 -16.68 -7.87
N TYR A 180 -21.65 -16.60 -6.61
CA TYR A 180 -23.06 -16.45 -6.26
C TYR A 180 -23.68 -15.17 -6.82
N LEU A 181 -23.00 -14.04 -6.64
CA LEU A 181 -23.45 -12.72 -7.15
C LEU A 181 -23.55 -12.70 -8.67
N LYS A 182 -22.62 -13.34 -9.38
CA LYS A 182 -22.67 -13.45 -10.82
C LYS A 182 -23.90 -14.25 -11.26
N ARG A 183 -24.08 -15.44 -10.69
CA ARG A 183 -25.22 -16.32 -11.03
C ARG A 183 -26.59 -15.67 -10.72
N TRP A 184 -26.69 -14.97 -9.59
CA TRP A 184 -27.92 -14.28 -9.21
C TRP A 184 -28.20 -13.06 -10.09
N GLY A 185 -27.17 -12.29 -10.44
CA GLY A 185 -27.29 -11.16 -11.36
C GLY A 185 -27.71 -11.58 -12.77
N GLU A 186 -27.16 -12.68 -13.27
CA GLU A 186 -27.55 -13.27 -14.55
C GLU A 186 -29.00 -13.76 -14.54
N LYS A 187 -29.43 -14.47 -13.50
CA LYS A 187 -30.81 -14.92 -13.36
C LYS A 187 -31.80 -13.74 -13.41
N LYS A 188 -31.54 -12.69 -12.66
CA LYS A 188 -32.38 -11.48 -12.63
C LYS A 188 -32.41 -10.71 -13.96
N HIS A 189 -31.30 -10.72 -14.70
CA HIS A 189 -31.20 -10.11 -16.02
C HIS A 189 -31.98 -10.91 -17.08
N HIS A 190 -31.87 -12.24 -17.05
CA HIS A 190 -32.59 -13.14 -17.92
C HIS A 190 -34.11 -13.11 -17.70
N GLU A 191 -34.55 -13.04 -16.42
CA GLU A 191 -35.96 -12.86 -16.07
C GLU A 191 -36.55 -11.56 -16.61
N LYS A 192 -35.77 -10.45 -16.59
CA LYS A 192 -36.18 -9.17 -17.16
C LYS A 192 -36.26 -9.17 -18.70
N MET A 193 -35.43 -9.95 -19.37
CA MET A 193 -35.39 -10.03 -20.85
C MET A 193 -36.31 -11.12 -21.44
N GLY A 194 -36.93 -11.96 -20.63
CA GLY A 194 -37.80 -13.04 -21.10
C GLY A 194 -37.11 -14.13 -21.93
N LEU A 195 -35.78 -14.33 -21.73
CA LEU A 195 -34.97 -15.30 -22.49
C LEU A 195 -35.26 -16.73 -22.05
N THR A 196 -35.44 -17.63 -23.02
CA THR A 196 -35.61 -19.08 -22.77
C THR A 196 -34.30 -19.75 -22.34
N GLU A 197 -34.39 -20.95 -21.71
CA GLU A 197 -33.20 -21.65 -21.19
C GLU A 197 -32.12 -21.92 -22.24
N ASP A 198 -32.51 -22.22 -23.47
CA ASP A 198 -31.59 -22.49 -24.59
C ASP A 198 -30.84 -21.23 -25.09
N GLN A 199 -31.35 -20.03 -24.80
CA GLN A 199 -30.73 -18.76 -25.16
C GLN A 199 -29.82 -18.21 -24.06
N ARG A 200 -29.69 -18.91 -22.95
CA ARG A 200 -28.82 -18.55 -21.81
C ARG A 200 -27.39 -18.92 -22.13
N ASN A 201 -26.69 -18.01 -22.76
CA ASN A 201 -25.24 -18.11 -22.87
C ASN A 201 -24.65 -17.91 -21.45
N HIS A 202 -24.40 -19.01 -20.72
CA HIS A 202 -23.80 -18.96 -19.38
C HIS A 202 -22.32 -18.59 -19.52
N PRO A 203 -21.91 -17.35 -19.23
CA PRO A 203 -20.49 -17.06 -19.09
C PRO A 203 -20.00 -17.89 -17.91
N ARG A 204 -19.22 -18.93 -18.19
CA ARG A 204 -18.62 -19.78 -17.18
C ARG A 204 -17.84 -18.89 -16.21
N PHE A 205 -18.15 -18.97 -14.91
CA PHE A 205 -17.25 -18.42 -13.91
C PHE A 205 -15.96 -19.22 -14.01
N ASP A 206 -14.99 -18.61 -14.68
CA ASP A 206 -13.70 -19.24 -14.87
C ASP A 206 -12.75 -18.73 -13.77
N ILE A 207 -12.40 -19.61 -12.86
CA ILE A 207 -11.42 -19.34 -11.81
C ILE A 207 -10.04 -19.07 -12.42
N PHE A 208 -9.74 -19.69 -13.58
CA PHE A 208 -8.45 -19.51 -14.25
C PHE A 208 -8.27 -18.10 -14.79
N THR A 209 -9.33 -17.42 -15.23
CA THR A 209 -9.27 -15.99 -15.59
C THR A 209 -8.89 -15.08 -14.40
N LYS A 210 -9.17 -15.53 -13.17
CA LYS A 210 -8.74 -14.80 -11.97
C LYS A 210 -7.32 -15.13 -11.58
N VAL A 211 -6.89 -16.38 -11.78
CA VAL A 211 -5.51 -16.82 -11.59
C VAL A 211 -4.58 -16.20 -12.64
N GLU A 212 -5.05 -16.01 -13.88
CA GLU A 212 -4.32 -15.29 -14.94
C GLU A 212 -3.98 -13.84 -14.53
N GLY A 213 -4.84 -13.19 -13.72
CA GLY A 213 -4.59 -11.85 -13.20
C GLY A 213 -3.63 -11.79 -12.01
N VAL A 214 -3.01 -12.89 -11.60
CA VAL A 214 -1.97 -12.89 -10.56
C VAL A 214 -0.65 -12.45 -11.20
N GLU A 215 0.02 -11.52 -10.57
CA GLU A 215 1.32 -10.97 -11.00
C GLU A 215 2.44 -11.99 -10.73
N PHE A 216 2.55 -13.02 -11.58
CA PHE A 216 3.58 -14.06 -11.43
C PHE A 216 5.00 -13.54 -11.59
N ASP A 217 5.21 -12.53 -12.40
CA ASP A 217 6.48 -11.81 -12.56
C ASP A 217 6.93 -11.18 -11.24
N THR A 218 6.02 -10.51 -10.53
CA THR A 218 6.26 -9.97 -9.18
C THR A 218 6.60 -11.07 -8.18
N LEU A 219 5.88 -12.20 -8.21
CA LEU A 219 6.18 -13.35 -7.34
C LEU A 219 7.56 -13.93 -7.63
N LEU A 220 7.93 -14.10 -8.91
CA LEU A 220 9.25 -14.59 -9.30
C LEU A 220 10.37 -13.63 -8.94
N PHE A 221 10.13 -12.32 -9.07
CA PHE A 221 11.05 -11.29 -8.61
C PHE A 221 11.34 -11.42 -7.12
N PHE A 222 10.30 -11.48 -6.29
CA PHE A 222 10.50 -11.67 -4.85
C PHE A 222 11.16 -12.99 -4.50
N PHE A 223 10.79 -14.08 -5.15
CA PHE A 223 11.46 -15.37 -4.96
C PHE A 223 12.97 -15.27 -5.25
N GLY A 224 13.35 -14.64 -6.36
CA GLY A 224 14.75 -14.42 -6.73
C GLY A 224 15.49 -13.58 -5.71
N VAL A 225 14.91 -12.45 -5.29
CA VAL A 225 15.53 -11.54 -4.31
C VAL A 225 15.66 -12.19 -2.94
N LEU A 226 14.63 -12.85 -2.43
CA LEU A 226 14.68 -13.53 -1.13
C LEU A 226 15.70 -14.66 -1.13
N THR A 227 15.81 -15.39 -2.25
CA THR A 227 16.81 -16.44 -2.43
C THR A 227 18.24 -15.86 -2.44
N ALA A 228 18.45 -14.75 -3.17
CA ALA A 228 19.75 -14.07 -3.21
C ALA A 228 20.19 -13.55 -1.83
N VAL A 229 19.28 -12.91 -1.09
CA VAL A 229 19.54 -12.46 0.29
C VAL A 229 19.83 -13.65 1.21
N GLY A 230 19.09 -14.76 1.07
CA GLY A 230 19.36 -16.00 1.79
C GLY A 230 20.74 -16.57 1.49
N ALA A 231 21.20 -16.53 0.24
CA ALA A 231 22.53 -16.94 -0.16
C ALA A 231 23.61 -16.04 0.49
N LEU A 232 23.40 -14.70 0.49
CA LEU A 232 24.30 -13.76 1.16
C LEU A 232 24.40 -14.03 2.68
N GLN A 233 23.30 -14.44 3.31
CA GLN A 233 23.30 -14.89 4.71
C GLN A 233 24.15 -16.14 4.87
N TYR A 234 23.95 -17.14 4.01
CA TYR A 234 24.64 -18.43 4.10
C TYR A 234 26.17 -18.29 3.97
N ILE A 235 26.67 -17.43 3.09
CA ILE A 235 28.09 -17.17 2.89
C ILE A 235 28.69 -16.16 3.91
N GLY A 236 27.87 -15.66 4.87
CA GLY A 236 28.32 -14.81 5.98
C GLY A 236 28.39 -13.31 5.69
N TYR A 237 28.08 -12.85 4.49
CA TYR A 237 28.10 -11.41 4.15
C TYR A 237 27.16 -10.58 5.01
N LEU A 238 25.95 -11.10 5.32
CA LEU A 238 25.01 -10.37 6.17
C LEU A 238 25.51 -10.20 7.60
N ALA A 239 26.29 -11.16 8.13
CA ALA A 239 26.92 -11.04 9.44
C ALA A 239 27.97 -9.90 9.47
N LEU A 240 28.80 -9.80 8.43
CA LEU A 240 29.78 -8.72 8.29
C LEU A 240 29.12 -7.34 8.18
N ILE A 241 28.04 -7.24 7.39
CA ILE A 241 27.28 -6.00 7.25
C ILE A 241 26.61 -5.64 8.59
N SER A 242 26.03 -6.62 9.28
CA SER A 242 25.40 -6.43 10.59
C SER A 242 26.38 -5.89 11.62
N GLU A 243 27.54 -6.50 11.72
CA GLU A 243 28.63 -6.07 12.64
C GLU A 243 29.09 -4.64 12.29
N SER A 244 29.30 -4.36 10.99
CA SER A 244 29.73 -3.04 10.53
C SER A 244 28.71 -1.97 10.80
N MET A 245 27.43 -2.24 10.57
CA MET A 245 26.35 -1.26 10.76
C MET A 245 25.91 -1.19 12.22
N TYR A 246 25.37 -2.28 12.74
CA TYR A 246 24.74 -2.28 14.07
C TYR A 246 25.79 -2.31 15.21
N GLY A 247 26.93 -2.96 15.00
CA GLY A 247 28.03 -2.99 15.98
C GLY A 247 28.77 -1.66 16.09
N ASN A 248 29.07 -1.01 14.96
CA ASN A 248 29.88 0.20 14.94
C ASN A 248 29.08 1.51 14.97
N LEU A 249 27.96 1.59 14.23
CA LEU A 249 27.16 2.82 14.11
C LEU A 249 26.00 2.88 15.12
N GLY A 250 25.69 1.74 15.76
CA GLY A 250 24.54 1.60 16.65
C GLY A 250 23.21 1.45 15.90
N ALA A 251 22.18 0.95 16.61
CA ALA A 251 20.91 0.55 16.01
C ALA A 251 20.16 1.74 15.35
N THR A 252 20.06 2.88 16.03
CA THR A 252 19.31 4.04 15.53
C THR A 252 19.88 4.57 14.21
N THR A 253 21.21 4.78 14.16
CA THR A 253 21.88 5.28 12.95
C THR A 253 21.71 4.27 11.81
N SER A 254 21.92 2.99 12.09
CA SER A 254 21.80 1.91 11.11
C SER A 254 20.37 1.83 10.55
N ASN A 255 19.34 1.93 11.39
CA ASN A 255 17.94 1.92 10.98
C ASN A 255 17.57 3.13 10.11
N ILE A 256 18.14 4.30 10.38
CA ILE A 256 17.97 5.50 9.52
C ILE A 256 18.62 5.27 8.15
N ILE A 257 19.84 4.72 8.13
CA ILE A 257 20.55 4.40 6.87
C ILE A 257 19.79 3.34 6.07
N VAL A 258 19.26 2.31 6.73
CA VAL A 258 18.40 1.28 6.11
C VAL A 258 17.20 1.93 5.40
N GLY A 259 16.55 2.91 6.03
CA GLY A 259 15.46 3.65 5.40
C GLY A 259 15.90 4.47 4.18
N VAL A 260 17.09 5.05 4.19
CA VAL A 260 17.64 5.74 3.01
C VAL A 260 18.00 4.75 1.90
N LEU A 261 18.54 3.58 2.25
CA LEU A 261 18.81 2.50 1.30
C LEU A 261 17.52 1.99 0.64
N SER A 262 16.42 1.94 1.40
CA SER A 262 15.09 1.59 0.90
C SER A 262 14.57 2.56 -0.19
N ALA A 263 15.10 3.76 -0.29
CA ALA A 263 14.79 4.66 -1.40
C ALA A 263 15.38 4.21 -2.75
N ILE A 264 16.51 3.51 -2.71
CA ILE A 264 17.27 3.11 -3.90
C ILE A 264 16.97 1.66 -4.27
N VAL A 265 16.88 0.82 -3.25
CA VAL A 265 16.55 -0.61 -3.36
C VAL A 265 15.16 -0.80 -2.76
N ASP A 266 14.27 -1.50 -3.41
CA ASP A 266 12.93 -1.76 -2.91
C ASP A 266 12.93 -2.11 -1.41
N ASN A 267 11.95 -1.60 -0.67
CA ASN A 267 11.84 -1.74 0.78
C ASN A 267 11.78 -3.21 1.25
N ILE A 268 11.20 -4.11 0.46
CA ILE A 268 11.04 -5.53 0.80
C ILE A 268 12.39 -6.26 0.91
N PRO A 269 13.29 -6.23 -0.09
CA PRO A 269 14.63 -6.79 0.02
C PRO A 269 15.42 -6.25 1.21
N VAL A 270 15.34 -4.94 1.44
CA VAL A 270 16.06 -4.26 2.51
C VAL A 270 15.59 -4.75 3.88
N MET A 271 14.26 -4.78 4.11
CA MET A 271 13.71 -5.29 5.36
C MET A 271 14.02 -6.78 5.57
N TYR A 272 13.94 -7.58 4.51
CA TYR A 272 14.29 -8.99 4.60
C TYR A 272 15.75 -9.21 5.01
N ALA A 273 16.67 -8.40 4.46
CA ALA A 273 18.08 -8.45 4.87
C ALA A 273 18.25 -8.12 6.35
N VAL A 274 17.59 -7.08 6.87
CA VAL A 274 17.62 -6.74 8.30
C VAL A 274 17.09 -7.87 9.17
N LEU A 275 15.97 -8.48 8.79
CA LEU A 275 15.42 -9.64 9.51
C LEU A 275 16.37 -10.84 9.50
N LYS A 276 17.08 -11.06 8.39
CA LYS A 276 18.09 -12.14 8.27
C LYS A 276 19.38 -11.83 9.03
N MET A 277 19.79 -10.59 9.11
CA MET A 277 20.88 -10.15 10.01
C MET A 277 20.51 -10.36 11.47
N SER A 278 19.21 -10.21 11.80
CA SER A 278 18.65 -10.35 13.16
C SER A 278 19.49 -9.64 14.24
N PRO A 279 19.78 -8.33 14.08
CA PRO A 279 20.56 -7.60 15.08
C PRO A 279 19.83 -7.61 16.43
N GLU A 280 20.62 -7.57 17.52
CA GLU A 280 20.09 -7.45 18.87
C GLU A 280 19.58 -6.02 19.07
N MET A 281 18.25 -5.85 19.01
CA MET A 281 17.57 -4.56 19.13
C MET A 281 16.33 -4.67 20.02
N GLY A 282 16.04 -3.60 20.77
CA GLY A 282 14.79 -3.44 21.48
C GLY A 282 13.59 -3.26 20.55
N LEU A 283 12.38 -3.31 21.11
CA LEU A 283 11.13 -3.09 20.38
C LEU A 283 11.12 -1.72 19.67
N ASP A 284 11.59 -0.68 20.36
CA ASP A 284 11.73 0.67 19.84
C ASP A 284 12.49 0.70 18.51
N GLN A 285 13.60 -0.03 18.43
CA GLN A 285 14.46 -0.09 17.26
C GLN A 285 13.84 -0.94 16.13
N TRP A 286 13.11 -2.00 16.47
CA TRP A 286 12.33 -2.76 15.49
C TRP A 286 11.20 -1.92 14.90
N LEU A 287 10.55 -1.08 15.71
CA LEU A 287 9.57 -0.10 15.25
C LEU A 287 10.22 0.97 14.36
N LEU A 288 11.42 1.46 14.74
CA LEU A 288 12.14 2.44 13.93
C LEU A 288 12.48 1.90 12.55
N VAL A 289 13.08 0.71 12.46
CA VAL A 289 13.45 0.14 11.15
C VAL A 289 12.22 -0.16 10.30
N THR A 290 11.12 -0.57 10.93
CA THR A 290 9.85 -0.78 10.25
C THR A 290 9.33 0.52 9.64
N LEU A 291 9.33 1.61 10.42
CA LEU A 291 8.98 2.93 9.94
C LEU A 291 9.90 3.36 8.80
N THR A 292 11.21 3.39 9.07
CA THR A 292 12.19 3.97 8.13
C THR A 292 12.28 3.20 6.82
N ALA A 293 12.23 1.87 6.84
CA ALA A 293 12.20 1.07 5.62
C ALA A 293 10.90 1.29 4.82
N GLY A 294 9.76 1.33 5.49
CA GLY A 294 8.46 1.54 4.82
C GLY A 294 8.35 2.94 4.20
N VAL A 295 8.54 3.99 5.01
CA VAL A 295 8.39 5.38 4.51
C VAL A 295 9.57 5.83 3.67
N GLY A 296 10.77 5.27 3.89
CA GLY A 296 11.98 5.56 3.10
C GLY A 296 11.82 5.23 1.63
N GLY A 297 11.06 4.19 1.31
CA GLY A 297 10.68 3.86 -0.06
C GLY A 297 9.96 4.97 -0.83
N SER A 298 9.41 5.97 -0.13
CA SER A 298 8.78 7.14 -0.76
C SER A 298 9.77 8.24 -1.15
N LEU A 299 11.02 8.21 -0.68
CA LEU A 299 12.01 9.25 -1.00
C LEU A 299 12.29 9.31 -2.50
N LEU A 300 12.33 8.15 -3.15
CA LEU A 300 12.41 8.02 -4.60
C LEU A 300 11.26 7.14 -5.10
N SER A 301 10.80 7.38 -6.32
CA SER A 301 9.68 6.62 -6.89
C SER A 301 9.98 5.14 -7.15
N VAL A 302 11.25 4.76 -7.17
CA VAL A 302 11.70 3.37 -7.38
C VAL A 302 11.91 2.60 -6.06
N GLY A 303 11.85 3.28 -4.92
CA GLY A 303 12.12 2.68 -3.60
C GLY A 303 10.95 1.89 -3.01
N SER A 304 9.79 1.87 -3.67
CA SER A 304 8.65 1.05 -3.25
C SER A 304 7.82 0.59 -4.44
N ALA A 305 7.19 -0.57 -4.32
CA ALA A 305 6.26 -1.10 -5.31
C ALA A 305 5.14 -0.09 -5.65
N ALA A 306 4.62 0.63 -4.65
CA ALA A 306 3.63 1.69 -4.82
C ALA A 306 4.13 2.81 -5.75
N GLY A 307 5.37 3.28 -5.56
CA GLY A 307 5.98 4.32 -6.40
C GLY A 307 6.15 3.89 -7.85
N VAL A 308 6.68 2.69 -8.07
CA VAL A 308 6.86 2.10 -9.41
C VAL A 308 5.54 1.94 -10.13
N ALA A 309 4.54 1.38 -9.45
CA ALA A 309 3.22 1.14 -10.02
C ALA A 309 2.51 2.44 -10.43
N VAL A 310 2.55 3.47 -9.58
CA VAL A 310 1.96 4.78 -9.88
C VAL A 310 2.64 5.45 -11.08
N MET A 311 3.97 5.28 -11.27
CA MET A 311 4.64 5.70 -12.50
C MET A 311 4.10 4.96 -13.73
N GLY A 312 3.69 3.71 -13.58
CA GLY A 312 3.06 2.93 -14.65
C GLY A 312 1.71 3.48 -15.12
N VAL A 313 0.95 4.14 -14.23
CA VAL A 313 -0.39 4.67 -14.52
C VAL A 313 -0.35 5.87 -15.47
N GLU A 314 0.63 6.78 -15.33
CA GLU A 314 0.70 8.00 -16.14
C GLU A 314 2.16 8.45 -16.36
N ARG A 315 2.85 7.77 -17.27
CA ARG A 315 4.29 7.98 -17.56
C ARG A 315 4.60 9.34 -18.17
N LYS A 316 3.63 9.99 -18.82
CA LYS A 316 3.84 11.25 -19.52
C LYS A 316 4.13 12.40 -18.54
N ASN A 317 3.37 12.49 -17.48
CA ASN A 317 3.46 13.58 -16.50
C ASN A 317 4.25 13.18 -15.25
N TYR A 318 4.11 11.91 -14.81
CA TYR A 318 4.76 11.41 -13.62
C TYR A 318 5.82 10.36 -13.94
N ASN A 319 7.06 10.71 -13.70
CA ASN A 319 8.25 9.88 -13.94
C ASN A 319 9.26 10.07 -12.80
N PHE A 320 10.35 9.30 -12.83
CA PHE A 320 11.41 9.37 -11.83
C PHE A 320 11.91 10.80 -11.57
N MET A 321 12.17 11.58 -12.63
CA MET A 321 12.68 12.95 -12.50
C MET A 321 11.65 13.92 -11.89
N SER A 322 10.36 13.73 -12.18
CA SER A 322 9.30 14.55 -11.57
C SER A 322 9.16 14.27 -10.07
N HIS A 323 9.35 13.00 -9.64
CA HIS A 323 9.37 12.62 -8.24
C HIS A 323 10.65 13.13 -7.53
N LEU A 324 11.82 12.92 -8.14
CA LEU A 324 13.12 13.31 -7.58
C LEU A 324 13.19 14.80 -7.20
N LYS A 325 12.53 15.67 -7.94
CA LYS A 325 12.44 17.10 -7.61
C LYS A 325 11.80 17.36 -6.24
N TRP A 326 10.95 16.44 -5.78
CA TRP A 326 10.27 16.54 -4.50
C TRP A 326 10.94 15.72 -3.39
N ALA A 327 11.96 14.93 -3.72
CA ALA A 327 12.70 14.13 -2.75
C ALA A 327 13.17 14.93 -1.51
N PRO A 328 13.69 16.19 -1.64
CA PRO A 328 14.04 16.96 -0.45
C PRO A 328 12.86 17.27 0.48
N VAL A 329 11.67 17.51 -0.10
CA VAL A 329 10.45 17.78 0.67
C VAL A 329 9.95 16.51 1.36
N ILE A 330 10.03 15.37 0.68
CA ILE A 330 9.69 14.06 1.25
C ILE A 330 10.68 13.72 2.37
N ALA A 331 11.98 14.02 2.18
CA ALA A 331 13.01 13.82 3.19
C ALA A 331 12.75 14.62 4.48
N LEU A 332 12.18 15.83 4.39
CA LEU A 332 11.73 16.56 5.59
C LEU A 332 10.67 15.80 6.37
N GLY A 333 9.68 15.21 5.68
CA GLY A 333 8.68 14.34 6.30
C GLY A 333 9.31 13.10 6.95
N TYR A 334 10.26 12.47 6.25
CA TYR A 334 11.03 11.34 6.74
C TYR A 334 11.77 11.67 8.05
N MET A 335 12.56 12.74 8.08
CA MET A 335 13.30 13.15 9.27
C MET A 335 12.38 13.55 10.42
N ALA A 336 11.29 14.25 10.13
CA ALA A 336 10.31 14.64 11.13
C ALA A 336 9.60 13.41 11.75
N SER A 337 9.30 12.39 10.94
CA SER A 337 8.69 11.15 11.45
C SER A 337 9.60 10.40 12.41
N ILE A 338 10.91 10.39 12.16
CA ILE A 338 11.92 9.84 13.08
C ILE A 338 11.95 10.63 14.40
N GLY A 339 11.90 11.98 14.31
CA GLY A 339 11.83 12.81 15.49
C GLY A 339 10.59 12.54 16.35
N VAL A 340 9.42 12.35 15.71
CA VAL A 340 8.17 12.00 16.41
C VAL A 340 8.24 10.58 16.98
N TRP A 341 8.81 9.62 16.25
CA TRP A 341 9.04 8.28 16.77
C TRP A 341 9.84 8.33 18.07
N TYR A 342 10.91 9.10 18.12
CA TYR A 342 11.73 9.27 19.33
C TYR A 342 10.95 9.82 20.54
N LEU A 343 9.89 10.62 20.29
CA LEU A 343 9.08 11.22 21.34
C LEU A 343 7.94 10.32 21.85
N VAL A 344 7.41 9.42 21.01
CA VAL A 344 6.19 8.65 21.33
C VAL A 344 6.45 7.17 21.56
N THR A 345 7.58 6.63 21.11
CA THR A 345 7.88 5.21 21.31
C THR A 345 8.55 5.01 22.67
N PRO A 346 8.14 4.02 23.47
CA PRO A 346 8.82 3.67 24.71
C PRO A 346 10.23 3.16 24.42
N HIS A 347 11.23 3.70 25.09
CA HIS A 347 12.65 3.34 24.97
C HIS A 347 13.10 2.44 26.10
#